data_ac591014e7fcf73d3ec906e0cdf6fb21
#
_entry.id   ac591014e7fcf73d3ec906e0cdf6fb21
#
_cell.length_a   1.000
_cell.length_b   1.000
_cell.length_c   1.000
_cell.angle_alpha   90.00
_cell.angle_beta   90.00
_cell.angle_gamma   90.00
#
_symmetry.space_group_name_H-M   'P 1'
#
loop_
_entity.id
_entity.type
_entity.pdbx_description
1 polymer ?
#
loop_
_entity_poly.entity_id
_entity_poly.type
_entity_poly.pdbx_seq_one_letter_code
_entity_poly.pdbx_strand_id
1 'polypeptide(L)' 'MSKGRLTRDNILQTAFEQASQQGLESLTIGSLASACEMSKSGLFAHFQSRDNLQIAVLSYSAEVFRE' A
#
# COMPACT_ATOMS: atom_id res chain seq x y z
N MET A 1 -18.13 -3.22 9.20
CA MET A 1 -17.08 -2.83 8.82
C MET A 1 -16.97 -1.45 8.47
N SER A 2 -16.04 -0.78 8.87
CA SER A 2 -15.97 0.51 8.67
C SER A 2 -15.40 0.89 7.42
N LYS A 3 -16.01 1.66 6.63
CA LYS A 3 -15.55 1.96 5.48
C LYS A 3 -14.69 3.05 5.62
N GLY A 4 -14.13 3.76 5.60
CA GLY A 4 -13.29 4.85 5.66
C GLY A 4 -12.19 4.76 6.66
N ARG A 5 -12.09 3.64 7.34
CA ARG A 5 -11.11 3.47 8.26
C ARG A 5 -10.16 2.47 7.82
N LEU A 6 -9.18 2.76 7.00
CA LEU A 6 -8.19 1.82 6.56
C LEU A 6 -6.99 1.90 7.46
N THR A 7 -6.60 0.77 8.01
CA THR A 7 -5.40 0.70 8.81
C THR A 7 -4.21 0.53 7.89
N ARG A 8 -3.04 0.71 8.42
CA ARG A 8 -1.82 0.52 7.64
C ARG A 8 -1.74 -0.88 7.05
N ASP A 9 -2.19 -1.88 7.81
CA ASP A 9 -2.15 -3.25 7.31
C ASP A 9 -3.08 -3.44 6.11
N ASN A 10 -4.26 -2.85 6.14
CA ASN A 10 -5.18 -2.94 5.02
C ASN A 10 -4.62 -2.24 3.79
N ILE A 11 -3.99 -1.12 3.99
CA ILE A 11 -3.36 -0.38 2.90
C ILE A 11 -2.26 -1.22 2.30
N LEU A 12 -1.45 -1.85 3.14
CA LEU A 12 -0.35 -2.67 2.65
C LEU A 12 -0.85 -3.91 1.92
N GLN A 13 -1.96 -4.47 2.37
CA GLN A 13 -2.53 -5.61 1.68
C GLN A 13 -2.97 -5.21 0.27
N THR A 14 -3.63 -4.07 0.14
CA THR A 14 -4.05 -3.57 -1.16
C THR A 14 -2.83 -3.30 -2.04
N ALA A 15 -1.80 -2.69 -1.46
CA ALA A 15 -0.58 -2.40 -2.19
C ALA A 15 0.10 -3.68 -2.66
N PHE A 16 0.12 -4.68 -1.80
CA PHE A 16 0.73 -5.95 -2.16
C PHE A 16 -0.02 -6.59 -3.32
N GLU A 17 -1.33 -6.56 -3.29
CA GLU A 17 -2.12 -7.12 -4.37
C GLU A 17 -1.90 -6.36 -5.67
N GLN A 18 -1.81 -5.06 -5.60
CA GLN A 18 -1.58 -4.26 -6.78
C GLN A 18 -0.20 -4.54 -7.36
N ALA A 19 0.80 -4.64 -6.49
CA ALA A 19 2.15 -4.95 -6.94
C ALA A 19 2.24 -6.36 -7.52
N SER A 20 1.49 -7.29 -6.99
CA SER A 20 1.48 -8.65 -7.50
C SER A 20 0.88 -8.72 -8.89
N GLN A 21 -0.10 -7.90 -9.16
CA GLN A 21 -0.75 -7.95 -10.46
C GLN A 21 -0.05 -7.11 -11.50
N GLN A 22 0.47 -5.98 -11.12
CA GLN A 22 1.00 -5.03 -12.07
C GLN A 22 2.48 -4.77 -11.93
N GLY A 23 3.11 -5.34 -10.94
CA GLY A 23 4.53 -5.11 -10.71
C GLY A 23 4.77 -4.03 -9.68
N LEU A 24 5.83 -4.18 -8.92
CA LEU A 24 6.15 -3.22 -7.87
C LEU A 24 6.43 -1.84 -8.44
N GLU A 25 6.97 -1.79 -9.64
CA GLU A 25 7.31 -0.52 -10.24
C GLU A 25 6.09 0.31 -10.58
N SER A 26 4.94 -0.31 -10.79
CA SER A 26 3.76 0.46 -11.07
C SER A 26 3.06 0.93 -9.82
N LEU A 27 3.54 0.55 -8.66
CA LEU A 27 2.92 0.96 -7.42
C LEU A 27 3.39 2.37 -7.06
N THR A 28 2.46 3.29 -6.99
CA THR A 28 2.76 4.67 -6.65
C THR A 28 1.79 5.13 -5.58
N ILE A 29 2.08 6.25 -4.96
CA ILE A 29 1.18 6.84 -3.97
C ILE A 29 -0.18 7.13 -4.61
N GLY A 30 -0.16 7.65 -5.83
CA GLY A 30 -1.42 7.96 -6.51
C GLY A 30 -2.24 6.74 -6.85
N SER A 31 -1.59 5.70 -7.37
CA SER A 31 -2.32 4.50 -7.75
C SER A 31 -2.87 3.79 -6.54
N LEU A 32 -2.11 3.78 -5.45
CA LEU A 32 -2.57 3.13 -4.24
C LEU A 32 -3.67 3.94 -3.56
N ALA A 33 -3.57 5.25 -3.56
CA ALA A 33 -4.60 6.10 -2.98
C ALA A 33 -5.93 5.86 -3.69
N SER A 34 -5.88 5.74 -4.99
CA SER A 34 -7.08 5.47 -5.76
C SER A 34 -7.69 4.12 -5.39
N ALA A 35 -6.86 3.12 -5.27
CA ALA A 35 -7.33 1.78 -4.91
C ALA A 35 -7.89 1.72 -3.50
N CYS A 36 -7.36 2.53 -2.60
CA CYS A 36 -7.83 2.56 -1.22
C CYS A 36 -8.92 3.58 -0.99
N GLU A 37 -9.29 4.31 -2.02
CA GLU A 37 -10.30 5.36 -1.91
C GLU A 37 -9.89 6.41 -0.89
N MET A 38 -8.63 6.79 -0.91
CA MET A 38 -8.07 7.78 -0.03
C MET A 38 -7.50 8.92 -0.84
N SER A 39 -7.30 10.06 -0.21
CA SER A 39 -6.61 11.14 -0.88
C SER A 39 -5.12 10.83 -0.92
N LYS A 40 -4.41 11.41 -1.87
CA LYS A 40 -2.98 11.23 -1.95
C LYS A 40 -2.29 11.76 -0.70
N SER A 41 -2.75 12.88 -0.17
CA SER A 41 -2.11 13.41 1.01
C SER A 41 -2.35 12.54 2.23
N GLY A 42 -3.51 11.91 2.33
CA GLY A 42 -3.76 10.99 3.41
C GLY A 42 -2.86 9.79 3.35
N LEU A 43 -2.68 9.24 2.16
CA LEU A 43 -1.81 8.10 1.99
C LEU A 43 -0.36 8.48 2.20
N PHE A 44 0.03 9.65 1.69
CA PHE A 44 1.40 10.11 1.84
C PHE A 44 1.76 10.27 3.31
N ALA A 45 0.80 10.61 4.15
CA ALA A 45 1.05 10.72 5.58
C ALA A 45 1.47 9.39 6.19
N HIS A 46 1.03 8.28 5.61
CA HIS A 46 1.43 6.97 6.11
C HIS A 46 2.85 6.58 5.68
N PHE A 47 3.23 6.93 4.47
CA PHE A 47 4.48 6.40 3.91
C PHE A 47 5.52 7.45 3.59
N GLN A 48 5.11 8.67 3.36
CA GLN A 48 5.99 9.81 3.11
C GLN A 48 6.71 9.82 1.78
N SER A 49 6.87 8.71 1.12
CA SER A 49 7.47 8.69 -0.21
C SER A 49 7.15 7.38 -0.88
N ARG A 50 7.30 7.37 -2.19
CA ARG A 50 7.10 6.15 -2.95
C ARG A 50 8.11 5.07 -2.54
N ASP A 51 9.34 5.49 -2.27
CA ASP A 51 10.36 4.54 -1.87
C ASP A 51 10.01 3.88 -0.55
N ASN A 52 9.53 4.64 0.41
CA ASN A 52 9.12 4.08 1.67
C ASN A 52 7.93 3.15 1.50
N LEU A 53 7.02 3.49 0.60
CA LEU A 53 5.89 2.64 0.31
C LEU A 53 6.37 1.30 -0.25
N GLN A 54 7.29 1.31 -1.18
CA GLN A 54 7.77 0.08 -1.77
C GLN A 54 8.52 -0.77 -0.76
N ILE A 55 9.28 -0.15 0.11
CA ILE A 55 9.97 -0.88 1.16
C ILE A 55 8.95 -1.51 2.11
N ALA A 56 7.91 -0.78 2.46
CA ALA A 56 6.89 -1.30 3.36
C ALA A 56 6.15 -2.49 2.75
N VAL A 57 5.89 -2.43 1.44
CA VAL A 57 5.25 -3.55 0.76
C VAL A 57 6.14 -4.77 0.73
N LEU A 58 7.43 -4.57 0.51
CA LEU A 58 8.36 -5.68 0.51
C LEU A 58 8.45 -6.31 1.90
N SER A 59 8.47 -5.51 2.94
CA SER A 59 8.48 -6.03 4.29
C SER A 59 7.19 -6.79 4.61
N TYR A 60 6.07 -6.27 4.16
CA TYR A 60 4.79 -6.91 4.37
C TYR A 60 4.76 -8.26 3.65
N SER A 61 5.27 -8.27 2.43
CA SER A 61 5.33 -9.48 1.63
C SER A 61 6.18 -10.55 2.32
N ALA A 62 7.30 -10.16 2.87
CA ALA A 62 8.15 -11.09 3.58
C ALA A 62 7.45 -11.67 4.78
N GLU A 63 6.66 -10.87 5.48
CA GLU A 63 5.93 -11.40 6.61
C GLU A 63 4.82 -12.33 6.21
N VAL A 64 4.15 -12.04 5.11
CA VAL A 64 3.08 -12.89 4.62
C VAL A 64 3.60 -14.26 4.23
N PHE A 65 4.77 -14.30 3.61
CA PHE A 65 5.32 -15.57 3.19
C PHE A 65 6.24 -16.22 4.21
N ARG A 66 6.32 -15.70 5.43
CA ARG A 66 7.18 -16.26 6.39
C ARG A 66 6.70 -17.51 6.97
N GLU A 67 5.52 -17.79 7.06
CA GLU A 67 5.07 -18.98 7.62
C GLU A 67 5.37 -20.07 6.93
#